data_4f0e5a02efe9f8bb0d4a1f0eca8b18e9
#
_entry.id   4f0e5a02efe9f8bb0d4a1f0eca8b18e9
#
_cell.length_a   1.000
_cell.length_b   1.000
_cell.length_c   1.000
_cell.angle_alpha   90.00
_cell.angle_beta   90.00
_cell.angle_gamma   90.00
#
_symmetry.space_group_name_H-M   'P 1'
#
loop_
_entity.id
_entity.type
_entity.pdbx_description
1 polymer ?
#
loop_
_entity_poly.entity_id
_entity_poly.type
_entity_poly.pdbx_seq_one_letter_code
_entity_poly.pdbx_strand_id
1 'polypeptide(L)'
;MLFRSNSLADQGVDVFTMHVDGPKVVVETAAKRGKFVCGYHASQAKLAPAAYLTGAEWNWITAYKQIIDAARTGKPHPNFVRGGLKDGFVKPSPYGSMVPEGARKAADAIKAKMMAGSFDIFGGELKDNTGKVVIPKGKVFKQTDAELEGMNYLVEGVIGKA
;
A
#
# COMPACT_ATOMS: atom_id res chain seq x y z
N MET A 1 2.55 -19.42 5.32
CA MET A 1 2.62 -18.54 4.12
C MET A 1 2.81 -19.33 2.84
N LEU A 2 3.81 -20.21 2.71
CA LEU A 2 4.08 -21.01 1.49
C LEU A 2 2.83 -21.74 0.96
N PHE A 3 2.11 -22.45 1.82
CA PHE A 3 0.89 -23.17 1.43
C PHE A 3 -0.18 -22.22 0.87
N ARG A 4 -0.44 -21.09 1.55
CA ARG A 4 -1.44 -20.10 1.09
C ARG A 4 -1.06 -19.49 -0.25
N SER A 5 0.22 -19.13 -0.45
CA SER A 5 0.68 -18.56 -1.72
C SER A 5 0.52 -19.53 -2.88
N ASN A 6 0.83 -20.84 -2.68
CA ASN A 6 0.60 -21.84 -3.69
C ASN A 6 -0.90 -22.03 -3.99
N SER A 7 -1.74 -22.13 -2.95
CA SER A 7 -3.19 -22.27 -3.11
C SER A 7 -3.82 -21.10 -3.89
N LEU A 8 -3.39 -19.86 -3.62
CA LEU A 8 -3.87 -18.69 -4.36
C LEU A 8 -3.41 -18.72 -5.82
N ALA A 9 -2.17 -19.13 -6.08
CA ALA A 9 -1.66 -19.30 -7.44
C ALA A 9 -2.44 -20.36 -8.22
N ASP A 10 -2.81 -21.47 -7.57
CA ASP A 10 -3.64 -22.56 -8.16
C ASP A 10 -5.07 -22.07 -8.47
N GLN A 11 -5.58 -21.11 -7.71
CA GLN A 11 -6.87 -20.45 -7.95
C GLN A 11 -6.82 -19.38 -9.05
N GLY A 12 -5.68 -19.18 -9.70
CA GLY A 12 -5.55 -18.25 -10.82
C GLY A 12 -5.12 -16.82 -10.44
N VAL A 13 -4.78 -16.56 -9.17
CA VAL A 13 -4.23 -15.26 -8.77
C VAL A 13 -2.93 -15.00 -9.54
N ASP A 14 -2.83 -13.85 -10.17
CA ASP A 14 -1.71 -13.44 -11.03
C ASP A 14 -0.81 -12.38 -10.40
N VAL A 15 -1.33 -11.58 -9.47
CA VAL A 15 -0.55 -10.58 -8.72
C VAL A 15 -0.73 -10.78 -7.22
N PHE A 16 0.39 -10.83 -6.51
CA PHE A 16 0.42 -10.95 -5.06
C PHE A 16 0.81 -9.62 -4.43
N THR A 17 0.02 -9.19 -3.49
CA THR A 17 0.40 -8.13 -2.54
C THR A 17 0.27 -8.68 -1.13
N MET A 18 1.06 -8.15 -0.18
CA MET A 18 1.08 -8.69 1.17
C MET A 18 1.37 -7.61 2.23
N HIS A 19 0.82 -7.84 3.40
CA HIS A 19 1.19 -7.16 4.62
C HIS A 19 1.56 -8.21 5.67
N VAL A 20 2.80 -8.68 5.64
CA VAL A 20 3.31 -9.77 6.49
C VAL A 20 4.76 -9.50 6.90
N ASP A 21 5.18 -9.98 8.07
CA ASP A 21 6.54 -9.79 8.58
C ASP A 21 7.61 -10.57 7.79
N GLY A 22 7.22 -11.70 7.16
CA GLY A 22 8.11 -12.53 6.35
C GLY A 22 7.74 -12.53 4.87
N PRO A 23 7.87 -11.42 4.12
CA PRO A 23 7.42 -11.31 2.73
C PRO A 23 8.19 -12.21 1.75
N LYS A 24 9.44 -12.57 2.07
CA LYS A 24 10.32 -13.35 1.20
C LYS A 24 9.65 -14.61 0.65
N VAL A 25 9.01 -15.40 1.52
CA VAL A 25 8.34 -16.64 1.12
C VAL A 25 7.22 -16.38 0.11
N VAL A 26 6.44 -15.31 0.29
CA VAL A 26 5.36 -14.96 -0.64
C VAL A 26 5.94 -14.53 -1.98
N VAL A 27 6.93 -13.64 -1.97
CA VAL A 27 7.58 -13.08 -3.16
C VAL A 27 8.23 -14.19 -4.00
N GLU A 28 9.05 -15.04 -3.37
CA GLU A 28 9.76 -16.13 -4.08
C GLU A 28 8.78 -17.20 -4.59
N THR A 29 7.70 -17.49 -3.84
CA THR A 29 6.70 -18.46 -4.28
C THR A 29 5.92 -17.93 -5.48
N ALA A 30 5.47 -16.68 -5.44
CA ALA A 30 4.79 -16.04 -6.57
C ALA A 30 5.69 -16.05 -7.82
N ALA A 31 6.94 -15.65 -7.69
CA ALA A 31 7.90 -15.64 -8.79
C ALA A 31 8.15 -17.04 -9.39
N LYS A 32 8.33 -18.08 -8.54
CA LYS A 32 8.48 -19.47 -8.98
C LYS A 32 7.24 -20.01 -9.72
N ARG A 33 6.08 -19.45 -9.43
CA ARG A 33 4.81 -19.78 -10.07
C ARG A 33 4.52 -18.92 -11.32
N GLY A 34 5.48 -18.09 -11.77
CA GLY A 34 5.32 -17.19 -12.91
C GLY A 34 4.30 -16.06 -12.64
N LYS A 35 4.10 -15.69 -11.37
CA LYS A 35 3.17 -14.63 -10.94
C LYS A 35 3.93 -13.37 -10.56
N PHE A 36 3.23 -12.25 -10.49
CA PHE A 36 3.80 -10.95 -10.17
C PHE A 36 3.60 -10.55 -8.71
N VAL A 37 4.37 -9.55 -8.26
CA VAL A 37 4.36 -9.09 -6.88
C VAL A 37 4.36 -7.57 -6.80
N CYS A 38 3.50 -7.04 -5.93
CA CYS A 38 3.59 -5.69 -5.39
C CYS A 38 4.02 -5.77 -3.92
N GLY A 39 5.15 -5.14 -3.59
CA GLY A 39 5.73 -5.21 -2.25
C GLY A 39 5.15 -4.22 -1.25
N TYR A 40 5.46 -4.42 0.03
CA TYR A 40 5.07 -3.55 1.13
C TYR A 40 6.18 -3.46 2.19
N HIS A 41 6.21 -2.41 2.99
CA HIS A 41 7.20 -2.01 4.01
C HIS A 41 8.54 -1.51 3.44
N ALA A 42 9.20 -2.34 2.65
CA ALA A 42 10.47 -2.06 2.01
C ALA A 42 10.49 -2.71 0.64
N SER A 43 11.43 -2.30 -0.22
CA SER A 43 11.57 -2.91 -1.54
C SER A 43 11.97 -4.39 -1.44
N GLN A 44 11.18 -5.25 -2.05
CA GLN A 44 11.49 -6.66 -2.24
C GLN A 44 11.98 -6.96 -3.66
N ALA A 45 12.28 -5.96 -4.47
CA ALA A 45 12.70 -6.12 -5.87
C ALA A 45 13.89 -7.07 -6.04
N LYS A 46 14.84 -7.08 -5.10
CA LYS A 46 16.01 -7.96 -5.13
C LYS A 46 15.67 -9.44 -4.93
N LEU A 47 14.51 -9.77 -4.32
CA LEU A 47 14.08 -11.14 -4.10
C LEU A 47 13.55 -11.80 -5.37
N ALA A 48 12.95 -11.02 -6.26
CA ALA A 48 12.38 -11.52 -7.51
C ALA A 48 12.34 -10.42 -8.58
N PRO A 49 13.49 -9.99 -9.13
CA PRO A 49 13.56 -8.83 -10.02
C PRO A 49 12.66 -8.91 -11.26
N ALA A 50 12.47 -10.11 -11.82
CA ALA A 50 11.64 -10.33 -13.00
C ALA A 50 10.14 -10.38 -12.70
N ALA A 51 9.74 -10.58 -11.44
CA ALA A 51 8.35 -10.67 -11.01
C ALA A 51 7.86 -9.44 -10.24
N TYR A 52 8.78 -8.59 -9.79
CA TYR A 52 8.45 -7.42 -8.99
C TYR A 52 7.92 -6.29 -9.86
N LEU A 53 6.71 -5.82 -9.58
CA LEU A 53 6.09 -4.71 -10.31
C LEU A 53 6.42 -3.36 -9.69
N THR A 54 6.10 -3.20 -8.42
CA THR A 54 6.34 -2.00 -7.60
C THR A 54 5.99 -2.32 -6.15
N GLY A 55 5.91 -1.32 -5.28
CA GLY A 55 5.48 -1.49 -3.90
C GLY A 55 5.31 -0.16 -3.17
N ALA A 56 4.85 -0.25 -1.94
CA ALA A 56 4.79 0.86 -1.00
C ALA A 56 5.87 0.67 0.07
N GLU A 57 6.70 1.68 0.27
CA GLU A 57 7.81 1.64 1.22
C GLU A 57 7.60 2.69 2.31
N TRP A 58 7.96 2.35 3.55
CA TRP A 58 8.14 3.34 4.61
C TRP A 58 9.38 4.18 4.36
N ASN A 59 9.28 5.47 4.57
CA ASN A 59 10.43 6.38 4.56
C ASN A 59 10.77 6.80 6.00
N TRP A 60 11.38 5.89 6.74
CA TRP A 60 11.75 6.09 8.14
C TRP A 60 12.70 7.27 8.37
N ILE A 61 13.45 7.69 7.34
CA ILE A 61 14.36 8.84 7.44
C ILE A 61 13.61 10.09 7.87
N THR A 62 12.41 10.35 7.31
CA THR A 62 11.59 11.51 7.67
C THR A 62 11.20 11.48 9.14
N ALA A 63 10.73 10.34 9.65
CA ALA A 63 10.31 10.19 11.05
C ALA A 63 11.51 10.32 12.01
N TYR A 64 12.58 9.58 11.76
CA TYR A 64 13.77 9.63 12.62
C TYR A 64 14.43 10.99 12.64
N LYS A 65 14.48 11.69 11.50
CA LYS A 65 15.01 13.05 11.45
C LYS A 65 14.23 14.00 12.34
N GLN A 66 12.91 13.94 12.35
CA GLN A 66 12.07 14.77 13.23
C GLN A 66 12.35 14.51 14.72
N ILE A 67 12.47 13.24 15.11
CA ILE A 67 12.77 12.84 16.49
C ILE A 67 14.17 13.34 16.91
N ILE A 68 15.17 13.14 16.06
CA ILE A 68 16.54 13.55 16.33
C ILE A 68 16.64 15.09 16.44
N ASP A 69 16.02 15.81 15.51
CA ASP A 69 16.03 17.28 15.53
C ASP A 69 15.33 17.83 16.78
N ALA A 70 14.21 17.23 17.20
CA ALA A 70 13.53 17.58 18.44
C ALA A 70 14.44 17.35 19.66
N ALA A 71 15.08 16.19 19.78
CA ALA A 71 15.98 15.86 20.86
C ALA A 71 17.19 16.82 20.90
N ARG A 72 17.79 17.15 19.77
CA ARG A 72 18.93 18.08 19.68
C ARG A 72 18.59 19.51 20.06
N THR A 73 17.35 19.93 19.82
CA THR A 73 16.91 21.30 20.06
C THR A 73 16.14 21.48 21.37
N GLY A 74 15.94 20.38 22.15
CA GLY A 74 15.13 20.38 23.36
C GLY A 74 13.65 20.67 23.12
N LYS A 75 13.16 20.57 21.87
CA LYS A 75 11.76 20.79 21.55
C LYS A 75 10.94 19.54 21.83
N PRO A 76 9.68 19.67 22.28
CA PRO A 76 8.78 18.54 22.42
C PRO A 76 8.52 17.88 21.07
N HIS A 77 8.44 16.55 21.05
CA HIS A 77 8.03 15.75 19.89
C HIS A 77 6.70 15.06 20.21
N PRO A 78 5.71 15.07 19.31
CA PRO A 78 4.46 14.37 19.54
C PRO A 78 4.68 12.86 19.70
N ASN A 79 3.95 12.22 20.63
CA ASN A 79 4.01 10.76 20.82
C ASN A 79 3.44 9.99 19.63
N PHE A 80 2.60 10.63 18.83
CA PHE A 80 1.99 10.06 17.64
C PHE A 80 2.18 11.00 16.46
N VAL A 81 2.74 10.49 15.37
CA VAL A 81 2.96 11.22 14.12
C VAL A 81 2.31 10.45 12.99
N ARG A 82 1.55 11.12 12.16
CA ARG A 82 0.91 10.55 10.98
C ARG A 82 1.33 11.34 9.75
N GLY A 83 1.56 10.63 8.66
CA GLY A 83 1.91 11.25 7.39
C GLY A 83 1.76 10.26 6.24
N GLY A 84 1.47 10.80 5.07
CA GLY A 84 1.33 10.04 3.83
C GLY A 84 2.48 10.28 2.86
N LEU A 85 2.16 10.10 1.59
CA LEU A 85 3.09 10.29 0.49
C LEU A 85 3.55 11.76 0.38
N LYS A 86 2.61 12.70 0.53
CA LYS A 86 2.89 14.15 0.49
C LYS A 86 3.83 14.59 1.61
N ASP A 87 3.70 13.98 2.78
CA ASP A 87 4.48 14.31 3.97
C ASP A 87 5.85 13.60 3.98
N GLY A 88 6.10 12.73 2.99
CA GLY A 88 7.35 12.00 2.86
C GLY A 88 7.50 10.83 3.83
N PHE A 89 6.42 10.33 4.47
CA PHE A 89 6.47 9.15 5.35
C PHE A 89 6.40 7.83 4.60
N VAL A 90 5.84 7.85 3.40
CA VAL A 90 5.79 6.71 2.49
C VAL A 90 6.30 7.11 1.11
N LYS A 91 6.77 6.15 0.36
CA LYS A 91 7.23 6.32 -1.02
C LYS A 91 6.89 5.07 -1.84
N PRO A 92 6.65 5.18 -3.15
CA PRO A 92 6.57 4.00 -4.00
C PRO A 92 7.97 3.43 -4.26
N SER A 93 8.06 2.10 -4.41
CA SER A 93 9.25 1.47 -4.98
C SER A 93 9.42 1.86 -6.45
N PRO A 94 10.64 1.83 -6.98
CA PRO A 94 10.85 1.90 -8.43
C PRO A 94 10.04 0.82 -9.17
N TYR A 95 9.58 1.14 -10.36
CA TYR A 95 8.89 0.16 -11.20
C TYR A 95 9.82 -0.94 -11.67
N GLY A 96 9.36 -2.17 -11.59
CA GLY A 96 10.02 -3.32 -12.20
C GLY A 96 10.02 -3.25 -13.73
N SER A 97 10.92 -4.03 -14.36
CA SER A 97 11.08 -4.03 -15.81
C SER A 97 9.82 -4.48 -16.58
N MET A 98 8.99 -5.32 -15.95
CA MET A 98 7.78 -5.87 -16.55
C MET A 98 6.59 -4.89 -16.56
N VAL A 99 6.68 -3.76 -15.85
CA VAL A 99 5.58 -2.78 -15.81
C VAL A 99 5.53 -2.00 -17.12
N PRO A 100 4.42 -2.08 -17.89
CA PRO A 100 4.28 -1.37 -19.14
C PRO A 100 4.32 0.16 -18.94
N GLU A 101 4.79 0.89 -19.95
CA GLU A 101 4.90 2.35 -19.88
C GLU A 101 3.55 3.03 -19.60
N GLY A 102 2.47 2.55 -20.21
CA GLY A 102 1.12 3.07 -19.95
C GLY A 102 0.69 2.93 -18.49
N ALA A 103 1.02 1.80 -17.85
CA ALA A 103 0.73 1.59 -16.43
C ALA A 103 1.57 2.51 -15.53
N ARG A 104 2.85 2.71 -15.86
CA ARG A 104 3.73 3.66 -15.15
C ARG A 104 3.16 5.08 -15.22
N LYS A 105 2.81 5.55 -16.43
CA LYS A 105 2.21 6.88 -16.63
C LYS A 105 0.91 7.06 -15.85
N ALA A 106 0.04 6.04 -15.83
CA ALA A 106 -1.21 6.08 -15.08
C ALA A 106 -0.96 6.17 -13.56
N ALA A 107 -0.05 5.35 -13.04
CA ALA A 107 0.33 5.37 -11.62
C ALA A 107 1.00 6.69 -11.22
N ASP A 108 1.90 7.23 -12.05
CA ASP A 108 2.55 8.52 -11.80
C ASP A 108 1.56 9.69 -11.82
N ALA A 109 0.54 9.64 -12.67
CA ALA A 109 -0.53 10.64 -12.69
C ALA A 109 -1.35 10.62 -11.38
N ILE A 110 -1.67 9.44 -10.83
CA ILE A 110 -2.32 9.31 -9.53
C ILE A 110 -1.40 9.80 -8.40
N LYS A 111 -0.13 9.41 -8.43
CA LYS A 111 0.88 9.89 -7.48
C LYS A 111 0.97 11.43 -7.48
N ALA A 112 0.96 12.06 -8.65
CA ALA A 112 0.99 13.52 -8.75
C ALA A 112 -0.25 14.16 -8.09
N LYS A 113 -1.45 13.59 -8.29
CA LYS A 113 -2.67 14.03 -7.61
C LYS A 113 -2.59 13.85 -6.09
N MET A 114 -2.04 12.73 -5.60
CA MET A 114 -1.83 12.50 -4.17
C MET A 114 -0.85 13.52 -3.58
N MET A 115 0.25 13.82 -4.27
CA MET A 115 1.21 14.84 -3.87
C MET A 115 0.60 16.24 -3.84
N ALA A 116 -0.28 16.55 -4.77
CA ALA A 116 -1.03 17.81 -4.81
C ALA A 116 -2.16 17.88 -3.75
N GLY A 117 -2.51 16.77 -3.10
CA GLY A 117 -3.63 16.68 -2.15
C GLY A 117 -5.00 16.74 -2.84
N SER A 118 -5.07 16.42 -4.13
CA SER A 118 -6.29 16.44 -4.94
C SER A 118 -6.82 15.04 -5.27
N PHE A 119 -6.36 14.03 -4.55
CA PHE A 119 -6.81 12.65 -4.69
C PHE A 119 -7.32 12.12 -3.36
N ASP A 120 -8.59 11.78 -3.33
CA ASP A 120 -9.22 11.18 -2.17
C ASP A 120 -9.22 9.65 -2.33
N ILE A 121 -8.55 8.94 -1.42
CA ILE A 121 -8.43 7.46 -1.46
C ILE A 121 -9.77 6.82 -1.11
N PHE A 122 -10.41 7.32 -0.05
CA PHE A 122 -11.69 6.81 0.44
C PHE A 122 -12.79 7.86 0.21
N GLY A 123 -13.28 7.91 -1.02
CA GLY A 123 -14.40 8.77 -1.43
C GLY A 123 -15.60 7.94 -1.89
N GLY A 124 -16.80 8.39 -1.59
CA GLY A 124 -17.99 7.63 -1.88
C GLY A 124 -18.65 7.95 -3.23
N GLU A 125 -19.50 7.10 -3.73
CA GLU A 125 -20.12 5.92 -3.07
C GLU A 125 -19.18 4.72 -3.04
N LEU A 126 -19.00 4.11 -1.86
CA LEU A 126 -18.27 2.86 -1.69
C LEU A 126 -19.20 1.83 -1.03
N LYS A 127 -19.21 0.61 -1.58
CA LYS A 127 -19.94 -0.53 -1.02
C LYS A 127 -18.98 -1.53 -0.40
N ASP A 128 -19.46 -2.25 0.59
CA ASP A 128 -18.77 -3.43 1.08
C ASP A 128 -19.01 -4.64 0.14
N ASN A 129 -18.35 -5.75 0.44
CA ASN A 129 -18.46 -6.98 -0.35
C ASN A 129 -19.81 -7.72 -0.19
N THR A 130 -20.73 -7.18 0.60
CA THR A 130 -22.14 -7.64 0.69
C THR A 130 -23.09 -6.75 -0.13
N GLY A 131 -22.58 -5.65 -0.70
CA GLY A 131 -23.35 -4.67 -1.47
C GLY A 131 -23.93 -3.52 -0.63
N LYS A 132 -23.65 -3.48 0.69
CA LYS A 132 -24.10 -2.40 1.58
C LYS A 132 -23.23 -1.16 1.35
N VAL A 133 -23.86 0.01 1.22
CA VAL A 133 -23.14 1.30 1.15
C VAL A 133 -22.48 1.59 2.51
N VAL A 134 -21.15 1.69 2.52
CA VAL A 134 -20.34 2.00 3.72
C VAL A 134 -19.79 3.41 3.69
N ILE A 135 -19.58 3.99 2.50
CA ILE A 135 -19.29 5.41 2.34
C ILE A 135 -20.32 6.00 1.38
N PRO A 136 -21.23 6.87 1.84
CA PRO A 136 -22.26 7.47 0.99
C PRO A 136 -21.67 8.35 -0.12
N LYS A 137 -22.41 8.52 -1.19
CA LYS A 137 -22.05 9.41 -2.30
C LYS A 137 -21.74 10.83 -1.79
N GLY A 138 -20.60 11.37 -2.20
CA GLY A 138 -20.14 12.71 -1.84
C GLY A 138 -19.45 12.80 -0.48
N LYS A 139 -19.46 11.74 0.35
CA LYS A 139 -18.63 11.69 1.56
C LYS A 139 -17.19 11.32 1.18
N VAL A 140 -16.23 12.01 1.77
CA VAL A 140 -14.80 11.74 1.62
C VAL A 140 -14.18 11.65 3.00
N PHE A 141 -13.39 10.60 3.24
CA PHE A 141 -12.57 10.48 4.44
C PHE A 141 -11.18 11.05 4.19
N LYS A 142 -10.73 11.87 5.12
CA LYS A 142 -9.35 12.37 5.17
C LYS A 142 -8.48 11.40 5.96
N GLN A 143 -7.20 11.45 5.73
CA GLN A 143 -6.23 10.55 6.36
C GLN A 143 -6.24 10.61 7.91
N THR A 144 -6.80 11.66 8.49
CA THR A 144 -6.93 11.86 9.95
C THR A 144 -8.27 11.39 10.52
N ASP A 145 -9.20 10.95 9.69
CA ASP A 145 -10.53 10.56 10.14
C ASP A 145 -10.46 9.23 10.87
N ALA A 146 -10.95 9.22 12.11
CA ALA A 146 -10.89 8.06 13.00
C ALA A 146 -11.66 6.84 12.48
N GLU A 147 -12.68 7.07 11.65
CA GLU A 147 -13.48 6.03 11.01
C GLU A 147 -12.62 5.09 10.15
N LEU A 148 -11.51 5.58 9.57
CA LEU A 148 -10.59 4.74 8.79
C LEU A 148 -9.84 3.71 9.64
N GLU A 149 -9.65 3.99 10.93
CA GLU A 149 -9.01 3.06 11.88
C GLU A 149 -9.98 2.00 12.39
N GLY A 150 -11.26 2.32 12.38
CA GLY A 150 -12.35 1.42 12.81
C GLY A 150 -12.97 0.61 11.67
N MET A 151 -12.37 0.57 10.48
CA MET A 151 -12.91 -0.19 9.35
C MET A 151 -12.99 -1.69 9.68
N ASN A 152 -14.20 -2.24 9.64
CA ASN A 152 -14.51 -3.64 9.92
C ASN A 152 -15.29 -4.31 8.77
N TYR A 153 -15.06 -3.85 7.56
CA TYR A 153 -15.68 -4.36 6.34
C TYR A 153 -14.63 -4.54 5.24
N LEU A 154 -14.92 -5.43 4.31
CA LEU A 154 -14.17 -5.57 3.05
C LEU A 154 -14.92 -4.81 1.97
N VAL A 155 -14.19 -4.13 1.09
CA VAL A 155 -14.82 -3.39 -0.03
C VAL A 155 -15.32 -4.34 -1.12
N GLU A 156 -16.26 -3.85 -1.93
CA GLU A 156 -16.78 -4.56 -3.09
C GLU A 156 -15.64 -5.13 -3.96
N GLY A 157 -15.79 -6.35 -4.42
CA GLY A 157 -14.79 -7.09 -5.19
C GLY A 157 -13.78 -7.87 -4.34
N VAL A 158 -13.71 -7.63 -3.02
CA VAL A 158 -12.85 -8.41 -2.12
C VAL A 158 -13.58 -9.67 -1.63
N ILE A 159 -12.96 -10.82 -1.83
CA ILE A 159 -13.48 -12.12 -1.38
C ILE A 159 -12.93 -12.41 0.03
N GLY A 160 -13.83 -12.64 0.98
CA GLY A 160 -13.47 -12.96 2.37
C GLY A 160 -14.48 -12.47 3.39
N LYS A 161 -14.05 -12.52 4.64
CA LYS A 161 -14.80 -11.96 5.80
C LYS A 161 -13.87 -11.00 6.55
N ALA A 162 -14.42 -9.88 7.01
CA ALA A 162 -13.73 -8.94 7.90
C ALA A 162 -13.59 -9.54 9.31
#